data_af0ea1c269163c56593c5db5080c4d76
#
_entry.id   af0ea1c269163c56593c5db5080c4d76
#
_cell.length_a   1.000
_cell.length_b   1.000
_cell.length_c   1.000
_cell.angle_alpha   90.00
_cell.angle_beta   90.00
_cell.angle_gamma   90.00
#
_symmetry.space_group_name_H-M   'P 1'
#
loop_
_entity.id
_entity.type
_entity.pdbx_description
1 polymer ?
#
loop_
_entity_poly.entity_id
_entity_poly.type
_entity_poly.pdbx_seq_one_letter_code
_entity_poly.pdbx_strand_id
1 'polypeptide(L)'
;VSQGRFNLSALAVRERAVTLFLICLISLAGLIAFFKLGRAEDPAFTVKVMNIITVWPGATAQEMQDQVAEKIEKRMQELRWYDRAETYTRPGLAFTTLTLLDTTPPSAVQEEFYQARKKVGDEVANLPSDVI
;
A
#
# COMPACT_ATOMS: atom_id res chain seq x y z
N VAL A 1 -22.96 47.45 39.83
CA VAL A 1 -21.88 46.53 40.21
C VAL A 1 -21.37 45.90 38.91
N SER A 2 -20.37 46.55 38.28
CA SER A 2 -19.74 46.00 37.07
C SER A 2 -18.77 44.89 37.49
N GLN A 3 -19.15 43.68 37.24
CA GLN A 3 -18.21 42.57 37.27
C GLN A 3 -17.10 42.85 36.26
N GLY A 4 -15.86 42.93 36.75
CA GLY A 4 -14.69 43.11 35.91
C GLY A 4 -14.53 41.93 34.95
N ARG A 5 -15.18 42.03 33.80
CA ARG A 5 -14.91 41.12 32.69
C ARG A 5 -13.48 41.38 32.25
N PHE A 6 -12.62 40.39 32.47
CA PHE A 6 -11.26 40.39 31.98
C PHE A 6 -11.30 40.58 30.46
N ASN A 7 -10.98 41.80 30.03
CA ASN A 7 -11.08 42.16 28.61
C ASN A 7 -9.72 42.04 27.96
N LEU A 8 -9.46 40.86 27.37
CA LEU A 8 -8.19 40.57 26.67
C LEU A 8 -7.89 41.59 25.57
N SER A 9 -8.92 42.11 24.88
CA SER A 9 -8.75 43.10 23.82
C SER A 9 -8.23 44.42 24.37
N ALA A 10 -8.78 44.89 25.51
CA ALA A 10 -8.32 46.09 26.16
C ALA A 10 -6.88 45.97 26.70
N LEU A 11 -6.54 44.79 27.25
CA LEU A 11 -5.19 44.48 27.69
C LEU A 11 -4.19 44.51 26.53
N ALA A 12 -4.57 43.88 25.39
CA ALA A 12 -3.73 43.84 24.21
C ALA A 12 -3.40 45.22 23.63
N VAL A 13 -4.36 46.13 23.64
CA VAL A 13 -4.16 47.52 23.17
C VAL A 13 -3.33 48.32 24.16
N ARG A 14 -3.49 48.07 25.47
CA ARG A 14 -2.76 48.76 26.53
C ARG A 14 -1.28 48.39 26.57
N GLU A 15 -0.99 47.09 26.42
CA GLU A 15 0.38 46.55 26.50
C GLU A 15 0.88 46.15 25.07
N ARG A 16 1.05 47.17 24.22
CA ARG A 16 1.41 47.01 22.81
C ARG A 16 2.70 46.18 22.60
N ALA A 17 3.72 46.43 23.42
CA ALA A 17 5.00 45.72 23.27
C ALA A 17 4.88 44.22 23.54
N VAL A 18 4.12 43.84 24.57
CA VAL A 18 3.86 42.45 24.91
C VAL A 18 3.03 41.77 23.81
N THR A 19 2.04 42.45 23.30
CA THR A 19 1.16 41.94 22.21
C THR A 19 1.96 41.70 20.93
N LEU A 20 2.78 42.63 20.50
CA LEU A 20 3.65 42.49 19.33
C LEU A 20 4.65 41.37 19.51
N PHE A 21 5.26 41.23 20.71
CA PHE A 21 6.16 40.13 21.00
C PHE A 21 5.47 38.76 20.87
N LEU A 22 4.26 38.63 21.44
CA LEU A 22 3.48 37.39 21.32
C LEU A 22 3.09 37.06 19.87
N ILE A 23 2.68 38.07 19.10
CA ILE A 23 2.36 37.87 17.67
C ILE A 23 3.59 37.39 16.91
N CYS A 24 4.75 38.01 17.12
CA CYS A 24 6.00 37.59 16.47
C CYS A 24 6.40 36.18 16.89
N LEU A 25 6.28 35.85 18.18
CA LEU A 25 6.63 34.53 18.70
C LEU A 25 5.74 33.42 18.09
N ILE A 26 4.43 33.64 18.10
CA ILE A 26 3.47 32.69 17.54
C ILE A 26 3.67 32.56 16.03
N SER A 27 3.89 33.64 15.30
CA SER A 27 4.14 33.64 13.86
C SER A 27 5.41 32.88 13.52
N LEU A 28 6.49 33.08 14.27
CA LEU A 28 7.76 32.39 14.07
C LEU A 28 7.61 30.89 14.39
N ALA A 29 6.96 30.55 15.49
CA ALA A 29 6.67 29.17 15.86
C ALA A 29 5.81 28.48 14.80
N GLY A 30 4.78 29.14 14.27
CA GLY A 30 3.94 28.65 13.19
C GLY A 30 4.72 28.41 11.89
N LEU A 31 5.62 29.33 11.55
CA LEU A 31 6.47 29.19 10.36
C LEU A 31 7.44 28.01 10.49
N ILE A 32 8.07 27.84 11.64
CA ILE A 32 8.94 26.70 11.92
C ILE A 32 8.15 25.39 11.87
N ALA A 33 6.97 25.33 12.47
CA ALA A 33 6.09 24.19 12.43
C ALA A 33 5.68 23.84 11.00
N PHE A 34 5.35 24.84 10.18
CA PHE A 34 5.00 24.65 8.77
C PHE A 34 6.12 23.99 7.96
N PHE A 35 7.37 24.42 8.16
CA PHE A 35 8.50 23.80 7.45
C PHE A 35 8.88 22.41 7.99
N LYS A 36 8.58 22.13 9.25
CA LYS A 36 8.80 20.80 9.86
C LYS A 36 7.67 19.81 9.60
N LEU A 37 6.51 20.30 9.21
CA LEU A 37 5.40 19.41 8.87
C LEU A 37 5.73 18.64 7.59
N GLY A 38 5.78 17.31 7.69
CA GLY A 38 5.91 16.45 6.52
C GLY A 38 4.68 16.60 5.64
N ARG A 39 4.92 16.87 4.36
CA ARG A 39 3.85 16.90 3.34
C ARG A 39 3.61 15.47 2.87
N ALA A 40 2.77 14.73 3.56
CA ALA A 40 2.23 13.48 3.07
C ALA A 40 0.71 13.67 2.90
N GLU A 41 0.26 13.73 1.67
CA GLU A 41 -1.19 13.79 1.36
C GLU A 41 -1.86 12.47 1.74
N ASP A 42 -1.13 11.35 1.52
CA ASP A 42 -1.60 10.01 1.87
C ASP A 42 -0.59 9.31 2.79
N PRO A 43 -1.05 8.49 3.76
CA PRO A 43 -0.15 7.64 4.52
C PRO A 43 0.59 6.72 3.55
N ALA A 44 1.89 6.54 3.74
CA ALA A 44 2.67 5.60 2.95
C ALA A 44 2.10 4.19 3.14
N PHE A 45 1.38 3.68 2.14
CA PHE A 45 0.91 2.31 2.12
C PHE A 45 1.77 1.48 1.17
N THR A 46 2.03 0.26 1.55
CA THR A 46 2.75 -0.69 0.71
C THR A 46 1.73 -1.54 -0.01
N VAL A 47 1.79 -1.55 -1.34
CA VAL A 47 0.94 -2.43 -2.15
C VAL A 47 1.37 -3.88 -1.90
N LYS A 48 0.45 -4.69 -1.42
CA LYS A 48 0.66 -6.10 -1.04
C LYS A 48 -0.04 -7.06 -2.01
N VAL A 49 -0.22 -6.60 -3.25
CA VAL A 49 -0.90 -7.34 -4.32
C VAL A 49 0.03 -7.48 -5.51
N MET A 50 0.12 -8.67 -6.07
CA MET A 50 0.87 -9.00 -7.26
C MET A 50 -0.03 -9.70 -8.26
N ASN A 51 0.04 -9.31 -9.54
CA ASN A 51 -0.70 -9.93 -10.61
C ASN A 51 0.24 -10.83 -11.45
N ILE A 52 -0.21 -12.03 -11.71
CA ILE A 52 0.46 -13.02 -12.56
C ILE A 52 -0.45 -13.28 -13.76
N ILE A 53 0.06 -13.02 -14.95
CA ILE A 53 -0.67 -13.22 -16.20
C ILE A 53 -0.02 -14.42 -16.91
N THR A 54 -0.82 -15.40 -17.26
CA THR A 54 -0.37 -16.60 -17.94
C THR A 54 -1.18 -16.78 -19.23
N VAL A 55 -0.49 -16.99 -20.32
CA VAL A 55 -1.10 -17.16 -21.66
C VAL A 55 -0.81 -18.55 -22.20
N TRP A 56 -1.84 -19.23 -22.64
CA TRP A 56 -1.73 -20.53 -23.32
C TRP A 56 -2.64 -20.53 -24.54
N PRO A 57 -2.10 -20.21 -25.72
CA PRO A 57 -2.89 -20.11 -26.95
C PRO A 57 -3.60 -21.42 -27.29
N GLY A 58 -4.91 -21.33 -27.54
CA GLY A 58 -5.70 -22.47 -27.92
C GLY A 58 -6.30 -23.31 -26.78
N ALA A 59 -5.92 -23.05 -25.55
CA ALA A 59 -6.50 -23.70 -24.37
C ALA A 59 -7.92 -23.20 -24.08
N THR A 60 -8.78 -24.09 -23.60
CA THR A 60 -10.09 -23.74 -23.06
C THR A 60 -9.97 -23.14 -21.66
N ALA A 61 -11.01 -22.46 -21.17
CA ALA A 61 -11.02 -21.92 -19.82
C ALA A 61 -10.88 -23.01 -18.75
N GLN A 62 -11.41 -24.20 -18.99
CA GLN A 62 -11.31 -25.34 -18.08
C GLN A 62 -9.86 -25.88 -18.04
N GLU A 63 -9.20 -26.03 -19.19
CA GLU A 63 -7.80 -26.44 -19.25
C GLU A 63 -6.89 -25.42 -18.57
N MET A 64 -7.15 -24.12 -18.75
CA MET A 64 -6.46 -23.05 -18.02
C MET A 64 -6.64 -23.18 -16.51
N GLN A 65 -7.84 -23.52 -16.04
CA GLN A 65 -8.12 -23.73 -14.63
C GLN A 65 -7.36 -24.94 -14.07
N ASP A 66 -7.48 -26.10 -14.71
CA ASP A 66 -7.01 -27.37 -14.15
C ASP A 66 -5.49 -27.55 -14.30
N GLN A 67 -4.91 -27.04 -15.38
CA GLN A 67 -3.50 -27.27 -15.70
C GLN A 67 -2.57 -26.10 -15.40
N VAL A 68 -3.12 -24.89 -15.26
CA VAL A 68 -2.33 -23.68 -15.04
C VAL A 68 -2.69 -23.02 -13.71
N ALA A 69 -3.94 -22.59 -13.55
CA ALA A 69 -4.37 -21.82 -12.40
C ALA A 69 -4.17 -22.57 -11.08
N GLU A 70 -4.66 -23.81 -10.99
CA GLU A 70 -4.54 -24.64 -9.79
C GLU A 70 -3.07 -24.85 -9.37
N LYS A 71 -2.19 -25.07 -10.33
CA LYS A 71 -0.76 -25.29 -10.04
C LYS A 71 -0.10 -24.00 -9.53
N ILE A 72 -0.39 -22.85 -10.14
CA ILE A 72 0.15 -21.56 -9.72
C ILE A 72 -0.40 -21.20 -8.32
N GLU A 73 -1.70 -21.32 -8.10
CA GLU A 73 -2.30 -21.05 -6.79
C GLU A 73 -1.71 -21.91 -5.69
N LYS A 74 -1.50 -23.20 -5.96
CA LYS A 74 -0.88 -24.14 -5.02
C LYS A 74 0.53 -23.71 -4.64
N ARG A 75 1.32 -23.20 -5.60
CA ARG A 75 2.65 -22.67 -5.32
C ARG A 75 2.62 -21.38 -4.53
N MET A 76 1.61 -20.53 -4.75
CA MET A 76 1.45 -19.30 -3.97
C MET A 76 1.11 -19.56 -2.50
N GLN A 77 0.36 -20.63 -2.21
CA GLN A 77 0.05 -21.04 -0.84
C GLN A 77 1.28 -21.42 0.01
N GLU A 78 2.41 -21.71 -0.62
CA GLU A 78 3.67 -22.00 0.07
C GLU A 78 4.41 -20.74 0.55
N LEU A 79 3.94 -19.54 0.23
CA LEU A 79 4.53 -18.29 0.66
C LEU A 79 4.23 -18.03 2.14
N ARG A 80 5.21 -17.47 2.84
CA ARG A 80 5.11 -17.21 4.29
C ARG A 80 4.00 -16.24 4.66
N TRP A 81 3.81 -15.21 3.84
CA TRP A 81 2.86 -14.13 4.07
C TRP A 81 1.64 -14.21 3.14
N TYR A 82 1.35 -15.40 2.66
CA TYR A 82 0.18 -15.66 1.82
C TYR A 82 -1.12 -15.36 2.56
N ASP A 83 -2.00 -14.60 1.95
CA ASP A 83 -3.39 -14.40 2.38
C ASP A 83 -4.31 -15.18 1.45
N ARG A 84 -4.35 -14.79 0.17
CA ARG A 84 -5.17 -15.46 -0.85
C ARG A 84 -4.57 -15.30 -2.25
N ALA A 85 -4.93 -16.23 -3.13
CA ALA A 85 -4.73 -16.11 -4.56
C ALA A 85 -6.09 -16.34 -5.25
N GLU A 86 -6.44 -15.46 -6.14
CA GLU A 86 -7.69 -15.52 -6.91
C GLU A 86 -7.34 -15.53 -8.37
N THR A 87 -7.81 -16.57 -9.11
CA THR A 87 -7.53 -16.68 -10.53
C THR A 87 -8.82 -16.57 -11.33
N TYR A 88 -8.76 -15.70 -12.31
CA TYR A 88 -9.79 -15.58 -13.33
C TYR A 88 -9.29 -16.18 -14.65
N THR A 89 -9.97 -17.21 -15.13
CA THR A 89 -9.59 -17.93 -16.36
C THR A 89 -10.53 -17.60 -17.52
N ARG A 90 -9.91 -17.45 -18.69
CA ARG A 90 -10.60 -17.33 -19.98
C ARG A 90 -9.91 -18.29 -20.97
N PRO A 91 -10.53 -18.58 -22.14
CA PRO A 91 -9.83 -19.34 -23.17
C PRO A 91 -8.48 -18.69 -23.51
N GLY A 92 -7.41 -19.43 -23.31
CA GLY A 92 -6.04 -18.99 -23.58
C GLY A 92 -5.42 -18.01 -22.58
N LEU A 93 -6.11 -17.62 -21.49
CA LEU A 93 -5.62 -16.62 -20.54
C LEU A 93 -6.00 -16.97 -19.10
N ALA A 94 -5.03 -16.88 -18.19
CA ALA A 94 -5.27 -16.90 -16.75
C ALA A 94 -4.68 -15.62 -16.12
N PHE A 95 -5.47 -14.98 -15.26
CA PHE A 95 -5.08 -13.80 -14.50
C PHE A 95 -5.18 -14.13 -13.02
N THR A 96 -4.04 -14.31 -12.37
CA THR A 96 -3.95 -14.65 -10.95
C THR A 96 -3.55 -13.41 -10.14
N THR A 97 -4.36 -13.06 -9.17
CA THR A 97 -4.08 -12.01 -8.21
C THR A 97 -3.65 -12.62 -6.89
N LEU A 98 -2.39 -12.44 -6.54
CA LEU A 98 -1.84 -12.82 -5.25
C LEU A 98 -1.95 -11.65 -4.27
N THR A 99 -2.57 -11.88 -3.13
CA THR A 99 -2.65 -10.92 -2.02
C THR A 99 -1.87 -11.47 -0.84
N LEU A 100 -0.99 -10.63 -0.27
CA LEU A 100 -0.26 -10.93 0.96
C LEU A 100 -1.05 -10.44 2.17
N LEU A 101 -0.78 -11.04 3.34
CA LEU A 101 -1.39 -10.65 4.61
C LEU A 101 -1.18 -9.15 4.91
N ASP A 102 -2.19 -8.51 5.48
CA ASP A 102 -2.11 -7.11 5.90
C ASP A 102 -1.02 -6.85 6.95
N THR A 103 -0.68 -7.87 7.73
CA THR A 103 0.38 -7.85 8.73
C THR A 103 1.79 -7.94 8.14
N THR A 104 1.94 -8.17 6.82
CA THR A 104 3.24 -8.28 6.16
C THR A 104 4.03 -6.97 6.33
N PRO A 105 5.26 -7.03 6.92
CA PRO A 105 6.11 -5.84 7.02
C PRO A 105 6.46 -5.29 5.63
N PRO A 106 6.53 -3.97 5.44
CA PRO A 106 6.90 -3.38 4.14
C PRO A 106 8.24 -3.87 3.59
N SER A 107 9.19 -4.16 4.47
CA SER A 107 10.51 -4.72 4.08
C SER A 107 10.44 -6.15 3.55
N ALA A 108 9.43 -6.94 3.96
CA ALA A 108 9.26 -8.31 3.52
C ALA A 108 8.47 -8.43 2.21
N VAL A 109 7.71 -7.41 1.80
CA VAL A 109 6.85 -7.47 0.61
C VAL A 109 7.65 -7.73 -0.67
N GLN A 110 8.76 -7.05 -0.84
CA GLN A 110 9.61 -7.23 -2.03
C GLN A 110 10.23 -8.63 -2.09
N GLU A 111 10.68 -9.15 -0.94
CA GLU A 111 11.20 -10.50 -0.83
C GLU A 111 10.14 -11.54 -1.14
N GLU A 112 8.91 -11.38 -0.62
CA GLU A 112 7.80 -12.28 -0.92
C GLU A 112 7.42 -12.28 -2.41
N PHE A 113 7.42 -11.11 -3.05
CA PHE A 113 7.20 -11.04 -4.50
C PHE A 113 8.32 -11.66 -5.32
N TYR A 114 9.56 -11.58 -4.84
CA TYR A 114 10.67 -12.30 -5.45
C TYR A 114 10.50 -13.81 -5.31
N GLN A 115 10.13 -14.30 -4.13
CA GLN A 115 9.85 -15.71 -3.89
C GLN A 115 8.67 -16.22 -4.74
N ALA A 116 7.62 -15.41 -4.86
CA ALA A 116 6.48 -15.72 -5.74
C ALA A 116 6.93 -15.92 -7.19
N ARG A 117 7.72 -14.99 -7.74
CA ARG A 117 8.25 -15.12 -9.12
C ARG A 117 9.13 -16.34 -9.27
N LYS A 118 9.96 -16.63 -8.29
CA LYS A 118 10.82 -17.83 -8.31
C LYS A 118 10.00 -19.10 -8.32
N LYS A 119 8.97 -19.21 -7.46
CA LYS A 119 8.08 -20.37 -7.40
C LYS A 119 7.29 -20.56 -8.69
N VAL A 120 6.82 -19.47 -9.32
CA VAL A 120 6.18 -19.53 -10.64
C VAL A 120 7.19 -20.02 -11.69
N GLY A 121 8.41 -19.48 -11.69
CA GLY A 121 9.48 -19.92 -12.60
C GLY A 121 9.85 -21.39 -12.45
N ASP A 122 9.90 -21.89 -11.22
CA ASP A 122 10.16 -23.30 -10.94
C ASP A 122 9.00 -24.20 -11.42
N GLU A 123 7.77 -23.69 -11.42
CA GLU A 123 6.59 -24.44 -11.87
C GLU A 123 6.43 -24.46 -13.40
N VAL A 124 7.07 -23.54 -14.13
CA VAL A 124 6.99 -23.48 -15.61
C VAL A 124 7.33 -24.81 -16.26
N ALA A 125 8.28 -25.57 -15.70
CA ALA A 125 8.66 -26.90 -16.20
C ALA A 125 7.54 -27.95 -16.09
N ASN A 126 6.58 -27.74 -15.19
CA ASN A 126 5.43 -28.61 -14.95
C ASN A 126 4.15 -28.12 -15.66
N LEU A 127 4.22 -26.97 -16.31
CA LEU A 127 3.14 -26.44 -17.13
C LEU A 127 3.23 -27.00 -18.55
N PRO A 128 2.13 -26.96 -19.34
CA PRO A 128 2.17 -27.31 -20.76
C PRO A 128 3.22 -26.49 -21.52
N SER A 129 3.87 -27.09 -22.52
CA SER A 129 5.02 -26.50 -23.23
C SER A 129 4.73 -25.16 -23.94
N ASP A 130 3.45 -24.87 -24.21
CA ASP A 130 3.00 -23.71 -24.97
C ASP A 130 2.53 -22.56 -24.05
N VAL A 131 2.70 -22.72 -22.73
CA VAL A 131 2.35 -21.68 -21.73
C VAL A 131 3.46 -20.63 -21.67
N ILE A 132 3.05 -19.36 -21.73
CA ILE A 132 3.90 -18.17 -21.66
C ILE A 132 3.53 -17.31 -20.45
#